data_1da8e98261cb17824219fb318c24efcd
#
_entry.id   1da8e98261cb17824219fb318c24efcd
#
_cell.length_a   1.000
_cell.length_b   1.000
_cell.length_c   1.000
_cell.angle_alpha   90.00
_cell.angle_beta   90.00
_cell.angle_gamma   90.00
#
_symmetry.space_group_name_H-M   'P 1'
#
loop_
_entity.id
_entity.type
_entity.pdbx_description
1 polymer ?
#
loop_
_entity_poly.entity_id
_entity_poly.type
_entity_poly.pdbx_seq_one_letter_code
_entity_poly.pdbx_strand_id
1 'polypeptide(L)'
;MQKEAFGKLLIILRKKNGLSQKELAERLSISTSAVSKWENGKNLPDMMILSSIADILQVSCDELHNPEKTLEKLDNPEFQKRNVEEGDKENMITSY
;
A
#
# COMPACT_ATOMS: atom_id res chain seq x y z
N MET A 1 -15.94 -0.68 1.74
CA MET A 1 -14.60 -0.28 1.23
C MET A 1 -14.78 0.26 -0.17
N GLN A 2 -14.24 1.44 -0.43
CA GLN A 2 -14.34 2.05 -1.76
C GLN A 2 -13.26 1.50 -2.68
N LYS A 3 -13.70 1.05 -3.85
CA LYS A 3 -12.79 0.42 -4.82
C LYS A 3 -11.72 1.39 -5.32
N GLU A 4 -12.09 2.61 -5.61
CA GLU A 4 -11.15 3.61 -6.13
C GLU A 4 -10.09 3.97 -5.09
N ALA A 5 -10.50 4.18 -3.86
CA ALA A 5 -9.56 4.52 -2.79
C ALA A 5 -8.63 3.35 -2.50
N PHE A 6 -9.18 2.13 -2.49
CA PHE A 6 -8.37 0.94 -2.30
C PHE A 6 -7.31 0.82 -3.40
N GLY A 7 -7.71 1.04 -4.65
CA GLY A 7 -6.78 0.96 -5.77
C GLY A 7 -5.62 1.94 -5.64
N LYS A 8 -5.93 3.19 -5.28
CA LYS A 8 -4.89 4.20 -5.08
C LYS A 8 -3.94 3.80 -3.97
N LEU A 9 -4.50 3.34 -2.85
CA LEU A 9 -3.69 2.92 -1.72
C LEU A 9 -2.79 1.75 -2.09
N LEU A 10 -3.33 0.79 -2.82
CA LEU A 10 -2.57 -0.38 -3.24
C LEU A 10 -1.37 0.01 -4.09
N ILE A 11 -1.56 0.92 -5.04
CA ILE A 11 -0.46 1.41 -5.88
C ILE A 11 0.64 2.02 -5.01
N ILE A 12 0.26 2.88 -4.08
CA ILE A 12 1.22 3.58 -3.22
C ILE A 12 2.01 2.58 -2.38
N LEU A 13 1.30 1.67 -1.72
CA LEU A 13 1.96 0.70 -0.84
C LEU A 13 2.83 -0.27 -1.61
N ARG A 14 2.36 -0.69 -2.80
CA ARG A 14 3.15 -1.58 -3.64
C ARG A 14 4.47 -0.93 -4.04
N LYS A 15 4.40 0.29 -4.52
CA LYS A 15 5.59 1.03 -4.95
C LYS A 15 6.51 1.33 -3.78
N LYS A 16 5.93 1.63 -2.62
CA LYS A 16 6.71 1.88 -1.42
C LYS A 16 7.52 0.65 -1.02
N ASN A 17 7.00 -0.53 -1.29
CA ASN A 17 7.70 -1.78 -1.00
C ASN A 17 8.55 -2.27 -2.18
N GLY A 18 8.67 -1.47 -3.22
CA GLY A 18 9.53 -1.78 -4.36
C GLY A 18 9.04 -2.93 -5.22
N LEU A 19 7.74 -3.18 -5.24
CA LEU A 19 7.17 -4.29 -5.98
C LEU A 19 6.48 -3.84 -7.25
N SER A 20 6.67 -4.60 -8.34
CA SER A 20 5.86 -4.41 -9.54
C SER A 20 4.52 -5.12 -9.36
N GLN A 21 3.56 -4.83 -10.24
CA GLN A 21 2.28 -5.57 -10.23
C GLN A 21 2.53 -7.06 -10.37
N LYS A 22 3.45 -7.44 -11.25
CA LYS A 22 3.77 -8.84 -11.49
C LYS A 22 4.34 -9.49 -10.23
N GLU A 23 5.24 -8.80 -9.55
CA GLU A 23 5.85 -9.34 -8.33
C GLU A 23 4.83 -9.52 -7.22
N LEU A 24 3.94 -8.55 -7.05
CA LEU A 24 2.89 -8.68 -6.05
C LEU A 24 1.97 -9.85 -6.38
N ALA A 25 1.58 -9.96 -7.66
CA ALA A 25 0.72 -11.06 -8.10
C ALA A 25 1.38 -12.41 -7.84
N GLU A 26 2.67 -12.52 -8.12
CA GLU A 26 3.41 -13.77 -7.88
C GLU A 26 3.42 -14.14 -6.41
N ARG A 27 3.62 -13.15 -5.53
CA ARG A 27 3.61 -13.42 -4.09
C ARG A 27 2.24 -13.83 -3.58
N LEU A 28 1.20 -13.37 -4.24
CA LEU A 28 -0.18 -13.74 -3.89
C LEU A 28 -0.66 -15.00 -4.62
N SER A 29 0.15 -15.53 -5.53
CA SER A 29 -0.19 -16.69 -6.36
C SER A 29 -1.46 -16.44 -7.19
N ILE A 30 -1.55 -15.26 -7.76
CA ILE A 30 -2.68 -14.86 -8.60
C ILE A 30 -2.15 -14.23 -9.89
N SER A 31 -3.07 -13.85 -10.77
CA SER A 31 -2.68 -13.23 -12.03
C SER A 31 -2.36 -11.75 -11.86
N THR A 32 -1.46 -11.24 -12.69
CA THR A 32 -1.16 -9.80 -12.74
C THR A 32 -2.41 -9.01 -13.09
N SER A 33 -3.27 -9.58 -13.93
CA SER A 33 -4.52 -8.95 -14.31
C SER A 33 -5.41 -8.65 -13.10
N ALA A 34 -5.42 -9.54 -12.10
CA ALA A 34 -6.20 -9.32 -10.89
C ALA A 34 -5.70 -8.09 -10.14
N VAL A 35 -4.37 -7.97 -9.97
CA VAL A 35 -3.78 -6.81 -9.30
C VAL A 35 -4.12 -5.54 -10.07
N SER A 36 -4.01 -5.59 -11.39
CA SER A 36 -4.32 -4.45 -12.24
C SER A 36 -5.78 -3.98 -12.05
N LYS A 37 -6.71 -4.92 -11.99
CA LYS A 37 -8.12 -4.60 -11.80
C LYS A 37 -8.36 -3.91 -10.46
N TRP A 38 -7.70 -4.37 -9.41
CA TRP A 38 -7.82 -3.73 -8.10
C TRP A 38 -7.27 -2.32 -8.15
N GLU A 39 -6.11 -2.13 -8.78
CA GLU A 39 -5.48 -0.81 -8.83
C GLU A 39 -6.26 0.17 -9.69
N ASN A 40 -7.04 -0.35 -10.65
CA ASN A 40 -7.89 0.48 -11.48
C ASN A 40 -9.30 0.68 -10.91
N GLY A 41 -9.55 0.21 -9.70
CA GLY A 41 -10.83 0.42 -9.04
C GLY A 41 -11.97 -0.40 -9.61
N LYS A 42 -11.67 -1.49 -10.29
CA LYS A 42 -12.70 -2.31 -10.95
C LYS A 42 -13.35 -3.32 -10.00
N ASN A 43 -12.56 -3.87 -9.08
CA ASN A 43 -13.09 -4.80 -8.08
C ASN A 43 -12.17 -4.83 -6.88
N LEU A 44 -12.51 -5.65 -5.89
CA LEU A 44 -11.78 -5.76 -4.64
C LEU A 44 -11.36 -7.22 -4.44
N PRO A 45 -10.24 -7.45 -3.73
CA PRO A 45 -9.86 -8.80 -3.35
C PRO A 45 -10.78 -9.33 -2.25
N ASP A 46 -10.85 -10.66 -2.12
CA ASP A 46 -11.59 -11.25 -1.01
C ASP A 46 -10.77 -11.10 0.29
N MET A 47 -11.38 -11.49 1.40
CA MET A 47 -10.79 -11.28 2.72
C MET A 47 -9.47 -12.01 2.90
N MET A 48 -9.35 -13.22 2.39
CA MET A 48 -8.13 -13.99 2.54
C MET A 48 -6.98 -13.35 1.78
N ILE A 49 -7.26 -12.91 0.56
CA ILE A 49 -6.24 -12.25 -0.24
C ILE A 49 -5.89 -10.91 0.36
N LEU A 50 -6.88 -10.19 0.88
CA LEU A 50 -6.64 -8.91 1.54
C LEU A 50 -5.67 -9.07 2.71
N SER A 51 -5.85 -10.12 3.50
CA SER A 51 -4.96 -10.40 4.61
C SER A 51 -3.54 -10.65 4.14
N SER A 52 -3.39 -11.40 3.04
CA SER A 52 -2.06 -11.66 2.46
C SER A 52 -1.42 -10.39 1.94
N ILE A 53 -2.21 -9.52 1.32
CA ILE A 53 -1.72 -8.23 0.85
C ILE A 53 -1.20 -7.41 2.03
N ALA A 54 -1.94 -7.39 3.13
CA ALA A 54 -1.53 -6.66 4.33
C ALA A 54 -0.17 -7.14 4.82
N ASP A 55 0.02 -8.46 4.88
CA ASP A 55 1.29 -9.03 5.31
C ASP A 55 2.43 -8.63 4.38
N ILE A 56 2.22 -8.76 3.08
CA ILE A 56 3.27 -8.47 2.10
C ILE A 56 3.65 -7.00 2.12
N LEU A 57 2.66 -6.12 2.22
CA LEU A 57 2.89 -4.68 2.17
C LEU A 57 3.15 -4.07 3.54
N GLN A 58 3.16 -4.90 4.60
CA GLN A 58 3.51 -4.49 5.96
C GLN A 58 2.56 -3.41 6.50
N VAL A 59 1.28 -3.64 6.30
CA VAL A 59 0.23 -2.78 6.87
C VAL A 59 -0.80 -3.69 7.53
N SER A 60 -1.67 -3.10 8.33
CA SER A 60 -2.74 -3.87 8.97
C SER A 60 -3.91 -4.04 8.02
N CYS A 61 -4.73 -5.07 8.28
CA CYS A 61 -5.96 -5.25 7.53
C CYS A 61 -6.89 -4.05 7.70
N ASP A 62 -6.90 -3.47 8.90
CA ASP A 62 -7.72 -2.28 9.16
C ASP A 62 -7.34 -1.12 8.25
N GLU A 63 -6.04 -0.95 8.01
CA GLU A 63 -5.57 0.12 7.14
C GLU A 63 -6.05 -0.10 5.71
N LEU A 64 -6.07 -1.36 5.25
CA LEU A 64 -6.58 -1.67 3.91
C LEU A 64 -8.09 -1.56 3.84
N HIS A 65 -8.80 -1.87 4.93
CA HIS A 65 -10.25 -1.77 4.98
C HIS A 65 -10.74 -0.33 5.00
N ASN A 66 -9.90 0.59 5.42
CA ASN A 66 -10.23 2.01 5.48
C ASN A 66 -9.28 2.81 4.61
N PRO A 67 -9.29 2.55 3.29
CA PRO A 67 -8.28 3.12 2.41
C PRO A 67 -8.31 4.64 2.36
N GLU A 68 -9.47 5.25 2.47
CA GLU A 68 -9.57 6.71 2.45
C GLU A 68 -8.84 7.33 3.63
N LYS A 69 -9.07 6.76 4.81
CA LYS A 69 -8.45 7.24 6.04
C LYS A 69 -6.94 7.02 6.00
N THR A 70 -6.53 5.87 5.48
CA THR A 70 -5.11 5.53 5.37
C THR A 70 -4.42 6.46 4.38
N LEU A 71 -5.08 6.77 3.27
CA LEU A 71 -4.54 7.72 2.30
C LEU A 71 -4.34 9.10 2.93
N GLU A 72 -5.28 9.53 3.77
CA GLU A 72 -5.13 10.81 4.48
C GLU A 72 -3.90 10.81 5.37
N LYS A 73 -3.63 9.69 6.04
CA LYS A 73 -2.43 9.58 6.87
C LYS A 73 -1.17 9.67 6.04
N LEU A 74 -1.16 9.04 4.88
CA LEU A 74 0.01 9.07 4.00
C LEU A 74 0.29 10.47 3.45
N ASP A 75 -0.76 11.28 3.32
CA ASP A 75 -0.61 12.66 2.88
C ASP A 75 -0.24 13.61 4.01
N ASN A 76 -0.24 13.11 5.25
CA ASN A 76 0.09 13.93 6.41
C ASN A 76 1.58 14.27 6.39
N PRO A 77 1.94 15.56 6.40
CA PRO A 77 3.35 15.95 6.34
C PRO A 77 4.20 15.37 7.47
N GLU A 78 3.65 15.27 8.68
CA GLU A 78 4.39 14.70 9.80
C GLU A 78 4.70 13.24 9.59
N PHE A 79 3.72 12.49 9.06
CA PHE A 79 3.91 11.08 8.78
C PHE A 79 4.99 10.87 7.71
N GLN A 80 4.92 11.65 6.64
CA GLN A 80 5.90 11.56 5.57
C GLN A 80 7.29 11.94 6.04
N LYS A 81 7.37 12.95 6.89
CA LYS A 81 8.63 13.41 7.44
C LYS A 81 9.29 12.31 8.26
N ARG A 82 8.51 11.61 9.07
CA ARG A 82 9.07 10.50 9.88
C ARG A 82 9.58 9.38 8.99
N ASN A 83 8.87 9.06 7.94
CA ASN A 83 9.31 8.03 7.02
C ASN A 83 10.62 8.40 6.33
N VAL A 84 10.76 9.65 5.95
CA VAL A 84 11.99 10.14 5.34
C VAL A 84 13.15 10.01 6.31
N GLU A 85 12.95 10.39 7.54
CA GLU A 85 14.01 10.31 8.55
C GLU A 85 14.47 8.88 8.77
N GLU A 86 13.55 7.95 8.75
CA GLU A 86 13.91 6.56 8.90
C GLU A 86 14.75 6.07 7.73
N GLY A 87 14.45 6.58 6.58
CA GLY A 87 15.17 6.23 5.39
C GLY A 87 16.55 6.82 5.34
N ASP A 88 16.75 7.88 6.08
CA ASP A 88 18.01 8.57 6.15
C ASP A 88 18.78 8.21 7.35
N LYS A 89 18.97 9.22 8.00
CA LYS A 89 19.31 9.65 8.86
C LYS A 89 19.88 10.11 9.22
N GLU A 90 19.47 10.37 8.92
CA GLU A 90 19.57 10.94 8.82
C GLU A 90 19.53 11.75 8.89
N ASN A 91 19.89 11.66 8.86
CA ASN A 91 19.78 12.43 8.51
C ASN A 91 19.40 13.17 8.84
N MET A 92 19.47 13.01 9.06
CA MET A 92 19.12 13.57 9.04
C MET A 92 18.77 14.10 9.55
N ILE A 93 19.20 13.79 9.94
CA ILE A 93 19.00 14.16 10.08
C ILE A 93 18.68 14.89 10.29
N THR A 94 18.78 14.64 10.44
CA THR A 94 18.40 15.09 10.20
C THR A 94 17.87 15.74 10.30
N SER A 95 18.01 15.55 10.51
CA SER A 95 17.45 15.88 10.24
C SER A 95 16.90 16.39 10.45
N TYR A 96 17.13 16.32 10.64
CA TYR A 96 16.37 16.38 10.50
C TYR A 96 16.32 16.89 10.49
#